data_f8f4b74d20aff933eeebb5c2dd596448
#
_entry.id   f8f4b74d20aff933eeebb5c2dd596448
#
_cell.length_a   1.000
_cell.length_b   1.000
_cell.length_c   1.000
_cell.angle_alpha   90.00
_cell.angle_beta   90.00
_cell.angle_gamma   90.00
#
_symmetry.space_group_name_H-M   'P 1'
#
loop_
_entity.id
_entity.type
_entity.pdbx_description
1 polymer ?
#
loop_
_entity_poly.entity_id
_entity_poly.type
_entity_poly.pdbx_seq_one_letter_code
_entity_poly.pdbx_strand_id
1 'polypeptide(L)'
;MLKNRIEQKKIACKIIVILDIIGTFAQNITYDIMCRMKHNINPALQYLTEFIGSKIPATATARADIAQLPLLISGGYGFRDITILGEVLTLAIPNAIEDCSPMQLSKHQTKIAEVLRRPVVFVLEGIESYNLTRLTRAMVNFIVPGKIIFIPSMMMVLRDIKSAKKEIPETMSPTAQLLV
;
A
#
# COMPACT_ATOMS: atom_id res chain seq x y z
N MET A 1 1.88 0.05 -61.74
CA MET A 1 1.02 0.79 -60.77
C MET A 1 0.54 -0.03 -59.57
N LEU A 2 0.32 -1.32 -59.66
CA LEU A 2 -0.17 -2.17 -58.55
C LEU A 2 0.85 -2.45 -57.45
N LYS A 3 2.14 -2.57 -57.74
CA LYS A 3 3.20 -2.81 -56.74
C LYS A 3 3.33 -1.69 -55.71
N ASN A 4 3.22 -0.43 -56.12
CA ASN A 4 3.30 0.72 -55.20
C ASN A 4 2.12 0.79 -54.20
N ARG A 5 0.93 0.31 -54.60
CA ARG A 5 -0.23 0.30 -53.69
C ARG A 5 -0.13 -0.76 -52.59
N ILE A 6 0.54 -1.87 -52.89
CA ILE A 6 0.74 -2.94 -51.89
C ILE A 6 1.81 -2.54 -50.85
N GLU A 7 2.88 -1.87 -51.31
CA GLU A 7 3.90 -1.35 -50.40
C GLU A 7 3.37 -0.25 -49.47
N GLN A 8 2.58 0.68 -50.02
CA GLN A 8 1.93 1.74 -49.20
C GLN A 8 0.98 1.16 -48.14
N LYS A 9 0.23 0.11 -48.44
CA LYS A 9 -0.62 -0.58 -47.47
C LYS A 9 0.20 -1.30 -46.37
N LYS A 10 1.34 -1.91 -46.71
CA LYS A 10 2.23 -2.54 -45.73
C LYS A 10 2.89 -1.53 -44.79
N ILE A 11 3.27 -0.37 -45.31
CA ILE A 11 3.84 0.72 -44.53
C ILE A 11 2.76 1.32 -43.57
N ALA A 12 1.55 1.55 -44.08
CA ALA A 12 0.44 2.04 -43.27
C ALA A 12 0.07 1.07 -42.12
N CYS A 13 0.04 -0.24 -42.41
CA CYS A 13 -0.22 -1.26 -41.39
C CYS A 13 0.89 -1.31 -40.31
N LYS A 14 2.17 -1.17 -40.71
CA LYS A 14 3.28 -1.09 -39.76
C LYS A 14 3.21 0.17 -38.87
N ILE A 15 2.83 1.30 -39.43
CA ILE A 15 2.68 2.56 -38.69
C ILE A 15 1.54 2.46 -37.69
N ILE A 16 0.41 1.85 -38.07
CA ILE A 16 -0.73 1.63 -37.15
C ILE A 16 -0.32 0.76 -35.96
N VAL A 17 0.38 -0.35 -36.22
CA VAL A 17 0.87 -1.25 -35.14
C VAL A 17 1.86 -0.54 -34.20
N ILE A 18 2.75 0.30 -34.77
CA ILE A 18 3.70 1.09 -33.98
C ILE A 18 2.96 2.14 -33.12
N LEU A 19 1.95 2.80 -33.66
CA LEU A 19 1.14 3.77 -32.94
C LEU A 19 0.32 3.13 -31.81
N ASP A 20 -0.22 1.92 -32.03
CA ASP A 20 -0.90 1.16 -30.99
C ASP A 20 0.05 0.72 -29.88
N ILE A 21 1.28 0.29 -30.22
CA ILE A 21 2.31 -0.06 -29.23
C ILE A 21 2.74 1.18 -28.43
N ILE A 22 2.98 2.31 -29.10
CA ILE A 22 3.37 3.57 -28.44
C ILE A 22 2.22 4.10 -27.57
N GLY A 23 0.97 4.02 -28.04
CA GLY A 23 -0.22 4.41 -27.28
C GLY A 23 -0.38 3.59 -26.01
N THR A 24 -0.22 2.26 -26.13
CA THR A 24 -0.29 1.34 -24.97
C THR A 24 0.87 1.58 -24.00
N PHE A 25 2.06 1.87 -24.51
CA PHE A 25 3.24 2.17 -23.67
C PHE A 25 3.11 3.52 -22.96
N ALA A 26 2.61 4.55 -23.66
CA ALA A 26 2.34 5.86 -23.08
C ALA A 26 1.24 5.79 -22.01
N GLN A 27 0.16 5.04 -22.25
CA GLN A 27 -0.89 4.81 -21.24
C GLN A 27 -0.35 4.07 -20.02
N ASN A 28 0.53 3.09 -20.19
CA ASN A 28 1.16 2.37 -19.10
C ASN A 28 2.07 3.29 -18.25
N ILE A 29 2.88 4.15 -18.91
CA ILE A 29 3.74 5.11 -18.20
C ILE A 29 2.89 6.14 -17.47
N THR A 30 1.85 6.68 -18.08
CA THR A 30 0.96 7.67 -17.46
C THR A 30 0.22 7.07 -16.28
N TYR A 31 -0.25 5.81 -16.39
CA TYR A 31 -0.89 5.09 -15.30
C TYR A 31 0.08 4.83 -14.13
N ASP A 32 1.32 4.44 -14.45
CA ASP A 32 2.35 4.19 -13.43
C ASP A 32 2.79 5.47 -12.71
N ILE A 33 2.87 6.59 -13.44
CA ILE A 33 3.17 7.91 -12.87
C ILE A 33 1.98 8.41 -12.01
N MET A 34 0.75 8.28 -12.48
CA MET A 34 -0.44 8.65 -11.71
C MET A 34 -0.61 7.77 -10.46
N CYS A 35 -0.32 6.48 -10.57
CA CYS A 35 -0.33 5.56 -9.44
C CYS A 35 0.77 5.89 -8.42
N ARG A 36 1.95 6.33 -8.86
CA ARG A 36 3.04 6.81 -7.99
C ARG A 36 2.68 8.11 -7.26
N MET A 37 1.97 9.02 -7.92
CA MET A 37 1.60 10.31 -7.32
C MET A 37 0.47 10.20 -6.30
N LYS A 38 -0.48 9.27 -6.50
CA LYS A 38 -1.63 9.09 -5.61
C LYS A 38 -1.32 8.24 -4.36
N HIS A 39 -0.30 7.37 -4.42
CA HIS A 39 -0.01 6.42 -3.36
C HIS A 39 1.42 6.59 -2.88
N ASN A 40 1.61 7.49 -1.91
CA ASN A 40 2.92 7.68 -1.29
C ASN A 40 3.23 6.51 -0.35
N ILE A 41 3.93 5.49 -0.87
CA ILE A 41 4.36 4.33 -0.10
C ILE A 41 5.62 4.60 0.73
N ASN A 42 6.35 5.68 0.42
CA ASN A 42 7.64 5.96 1.05
C ASN A 42 7.60 5.98 2.59
N PRO A 43 6.60 6.59 3.26
CA PRO A 43 6.55 6.60 4.71
C PRO A 43 6.42 5.19 5.31
N ALA A 44 5.63 4.30 4.69
CA ALA A 44 5.47 2.93 5.17
C ALA A 44 6.74 2.09 4.96
N LEU A 45 7.41 2.23 3.81
CA LEU A 45 8.67 1.55 3.54
C LEU A 45 9.79 2.04 4.43
N GLN A 46 9.87 3.35 4.67
CA GLN A 46 10.84 3.93 5.60
C GLN A 46 10.62 3.39 7.01
N TYR A 47 9.38 3.38 7.47
CA TYR A 47 9.01 2.87 8.78
C TYR A 47 9.31 1.38 8.94
N LEU A 48 9.02 0.56 7.92
CA LEU A 48 9.39 -0.86 7.88
C LEU A 48 10.91 -1.05 7.89
N THR A 49 11.65 -0.25 7.11
CA THR A 49 13.12 -0.31 7.02
C THR A 49 13.76 0.03 8.37
N GLU A 50 13.22 0.99 9.09
CA GLU A 50 13.69 1.40 10.42
C GLU A 50 13.57 0.25 11.43
N PHE A 51 12.45 -0.49 11.41
CA PHE A 51 12.25 -1.63 12.31
C PHE A 51 13.02 -2.88 11.91
N ILE A 52 13.13 -3.18 10.62
CA ILE A 52 13.76 -4.41 10.12
C ILE A 52 15.27 -4.23 9.99
N GLY A 53 15.76 -2.98 9.92
CA GLY A 53 17.18 -2.66 9.78
C GLY A 53 17.76 -2.94 8.39
N SER A 54 16.92 -3.27 7.40
CA SER A 54 17.34 -3.53 6.02
C SER A 54 16.42 -2.84 5.01
N LYS A 55 17.01 -2.37 3.90
CA LYS A 55 16.24 -1.72 2.83
C LYS A 55 15.29 -2.72 2.17
N ILE A 56 14.02 -2.39 2.13
CA ILE A 56 12.96 -3.22 1.55
C ILE A 56 12.68 -2.73 0.13
N PRO A 57 12.97 -3.53 -0.90
CA PRO A 57 12.61 -3.19 -2.27
C PRO A 57 11.09 -3.32 -2.45
N ALA A 58 10.48 -2.32 -3.06
CA ALA A 58 9.07 -2.37 -3.45
C ALA A 58 8.95 -2.38 -4.96
N THR A 59 8.20 -3.34 -5.49
CA THR A 59 7.91 -3.49 -6.91
C THR A 59 6.42 -3.28 -7.19
N ALA A 60 6.07 -2.87 -8.40
CA ALA A 60 4.66 -2.81 -8.79
C ALA A 60 4.11 -4.24 -8.89
N THR A 61 2.93 -4.47 -8.29
CA THR A 61 2.23 -5.75 -8.44
C THR A 61 1.86 -6.00 -9.90
N ALA A 62 1.99 -7.24 -10.36
CA ALA A 62 1.71 -7.59 -11.74
C ALA A 62 0.29 -7.22 -12.16
N ARG A 63 0.15 -6.57 -13.31
CA ARG A 63 -1.15 -6.09 -13.80
C ARG A 63 -2.15 -7.23 -14.05
N ALA A 64 -1.65 -8.41 -14.44
CA ALA A 64 -2.44 -9.61 -14.63
C ALA A 64 -3.07 -10.11 -13.33
N ASP A 65 -2.37 -9.98 -12.21
CA ASP A 65 -2.85 -10.36 -10.88
C ASP A 65 -3.94 -9.38 -10.42
N ILE A 66 -3.72 -8.08 -10.60
CA ILE A 66 -4.70 -7.04 -10.25
C ILE A 66 -5.97 -7.16 -11.09
N ALA A 67 -5.88 -7.55 -12.36
CA ALA A 67 -7.02 -7.72 -13.25
C ALA A 67 -7.97 -8.84 -12.82
N GLN A 68 -7.53 -9.78 -11.99
CA GLN A 68 -8.35 -10.85 -11.43
C GLN A 68 -9.19 -10.40 -10.23
N LEU A 69 -8.87 -9.22 -9.65
CA LEU A 69 -9.61 -8.66 -8.52
C LEU A 69 -10.92 -8.01 -8.99
N PRO A 70 -11.96 -8.02 -8.15
CA PRO A 70 -13.17 -7.25 -8.42
C PRO A 70 -12.87 -5.78 -8.69
N LEU A 71 -13.59 -5.16 -9.62
CA LEU A 71 -13.35 -3.78 -10.06
C LEU A 71 -13.34 -2.77 -8.91
N LEU A 72 -14.19 -2.96 -7.91
CA LEU A 72 -14.24 -2.13 -6.71
C LEU A 72 -12.92 -2.17 -5.93
N ILE A 73 -12.29 -3.33 -5.84
CA ILE A 73 -11.04 -3.54 -5.12
C ILE A 73 -9.86 -3.08 -5.99
N SER A 74 -9.80 -3.49 -7.25
CA SER A 74 -8.71 -3.11 -8.16
C SER A 74 -8.63 -1.59 -8.40
N GLY A 75 -9.77 -0.90 -8.41
CA GLY A 75 -9.84 0.56 -8.53
C GLY A 75 -9.75 1.32 -7.21
N GLY A 76 -10.03 0.65 -6.07
CA GLY A 76 -10.02 1.26 -4.75
C GLY A 76 -8.65 1.31 -4.05
N TYR A 77 -7.70 0.52 -4.52
CA TYR A 77 -6.39 0.37 -3.89
C TYR A 77 -5.25 0.48 -4.90
N GLY A 78 -4.13 1.05 -4.46
CA GLY A 78 -2.83 0.90 -5.11
C GLY A 78 -2.11 -0.32 -4.55
N PHE A 79 -1.55 -1.17 -5.44
CA PHE A 79 -0.89 -2.39 -5.02
C PHE A 79 0.62 -2.32 -5.26
N ARG A 80 1.40 -2.77 -4.28
CA ARG A 80 2.87 -2.91 -4.36
C ARG A 80 3.29 -4.20 -3.69
N ASP A 81 4.20 -4.92 -4.31
CA ASP A 81 4.79 -6.11 -3.74
C ASP A 81 6.10 -5.77 -3.04
N ILE A 82 6.27 -6.31 -1.85
CA ILE A 82 7.49 -6.19 -1.05
C ILE A 82 7.93 -7.57 -0.57
N THR A 83 9.21 -7.72 -0.29
CA THR A 83 9.74 -8.94 0.33
C THR A 83 10.26 -8.62 1.71
N ILE A 84 9.73 -9.29 2.72
CA ILE A 84 10.14 -9.16 4.13
C ILE A 84 10.46 -10.54 4.67
N LEU A 85 11.66 -10.72 5.24
CA LEU A 85 12.11 -11.99 5.84
C LEU A 85 11.97 -13.21 4.90
N GLY A 86 12.11 -12.99 3.60
CA GLY A 86 11.96 -14.04 2.58
C GLY A 86 10.54 -14.26 2.07
N GLU A 87 9.54 -13.65 2.70
CA GLU A 87 8.14 -13.77 2.30
C GLU A 87 7.71 -12.57 1.43
N VAL A 88 6.96 -12.86 0.37
CA VAL A 88 6.39 -11.84 -0.52
C VAL A 88 5.03 -11.41 0.01
N LEU A 89 4.88 -10.11 0.25
CA LEU A 89 3.66 -9.48 0.74
C LEU A 89 3.17 -8.46 -0.28
N THR A 90 1.87 -8.30 -0.39
CA THR A 90 1.27 -7.21 -1.17
C THR A 90 0.81 -6.08 -0.25
N LEU A 91 1.37 -4.89 -0.41
CA LEU A 91 0.86 -3.69 0.22
C LEU A 91 -0.34 -3.16 -0.57
N ALA A 92 -1.45 -2.94 0.11
CA ALA A 92 -2.65 -2.34 -0.43
C ALA A 92 -2.84 -0.95 0.18
N ILE A 93 -2.78 0.08 -0.65
CA ILE A 93 -2.87 1.48 -0.23
C ILE A 93 -4.23 2.01 -0.69
N PRO A 94 -5.17 2.32 0.21
CA PRO A 94 -6.48 2.82 -0.18
C PRO A 94 -6.38 4.19 -0.84
N ASN A 95 -7.16 4.41 -1.90
CA ASN A 95 -7.26 5.69 -2.60
C ASN A 95 -7.98 6.75 -1.76
N ALA A 96 -8.94 6.32 -0.93
CA ALA A 96 -9.68 7.13 0.02
C ALA A 96 -9.79 6.39 1.35
N ILE A 97 -9.23 6.99 2.41
CA ILE A 97 -9.18 6.37 3.74
C ILE A 97 -10.55 6.47 4.43
N GLU A 98 -11.32 7.52 4.14
CA GLU A 98 -12.59 7.84 4.77
C GLU A 98 -13.66 6.76 4.57
N ASP A 99 -13.58 6.01 3.46
CA ASP A 99 -14.54 4.98 3.11
C ASP A 99 -14.20 3.57 3.66
N CYS A 100 -13.07 3.41 4.35
CA CYS A 100 -12.56 2.09 4.75
C CYS A 100 -12.97 1.71 6.18
N SER A 101 -14.16 1.14 6.36
CA SER A 101 -14.52 0.56 7.66
C SER A 101 -13.67 -0.69 7.98
N PRO A 102 -13.37 -0.98 9.26
CA PRO A 102 -12.61 -2.17 9.66
C PRO A 102 -13.20 -3.49 9.12
N MET A 103 -14.53 -3.58 9.05
CA MET A 103 -15.20 -4.77 8.50
C MET A 103 -15.00 -4.90 6.99
N GLN A 104 -14.99 -3.81 6.26
CA GLN A 104 -14.71 -3.82 4.82
C GLN A 104 -13.26 -4.20 4.55
N LEU A 105 -12.30 -3.64 5.29
CA LEU A 105 -10.90 -3.99 5.18
C LEU A 105 -10.66 -5.48 5.44
N SER A 106 -11.32 -6.07 6.45
CA SER A 106 -11.23 -7.50 6.72
C SER A 106 -11.75 -8.34 5.54
N LYS A 107 -12.90 -8.00 4.96
CA LYS A 107 -13.46 -8.67 3.77
C LYS A 107 -12.54 -8.51 2.55
N HIS A 108 -12.02 -7.30 2.33
CA HIS A 108 -11.12 -7.02 1.21
C HIS A 108 -9.80 -7.78 1.38
N GLN A 109 -9.23 -7.84 2.61
CA GLN A 109 -8.04 -8.63 2.91
C GLN A 109 -8.21 -10.08 2.48
N THR A 110 -9.29 -10.73 2.92
CA THR A 110 -9.58 -12.13 2.58
C THR A 110 -9.67 -12.31 1.07
N LYS A 111 -10.44 -11.43 0.40
CA LYS A 111 -10.66 -11.52 -1.05
C LYS A 111 -9.38 -11.30 -1.87
N ILE A 112 -8.58 -10.32 -1.49
CA ILE A 112 -7.32 -10.04 -2.18
C ILE A 112 -6.32 -11.18 -1.93
N ALA A 113 -6.21 -11.68 -0.69
CA ALA A 113 -5.31 -12.78 -0.35
C ALA A 113 -5.69 -14.09 -1.07
N GLU A 114 -6.97 -14.38 -1.24
CA GLU A 114 -7.47 -15.54 -2.02
C GLU A 114 -7.01 -15.46 -3.48
N VAL A 115 -7.13 -14.30 -4.12
CA VAL A 115 -6.80 -14.10 -5.53
C VAL A 115 -5.29 -14.07 -5.74
N LEU A 116 -4.57 -13.28 -4.94
CA LEU A 116 -3.13 -13.10 -5.09
C LEU A 116 -2.31 -14.26 -4.47
N ARG A 117 -2.93 -15.12 -3.67
CA ARG A 117 -2.30 -16.23 -2.93
C ARG A 117 -1.09 -15.82 -2.09
N ARG A 118 -1.16 -14.64 -1.51
CA ARG A 118 -0.11 -14.07 -0.65
C ARG A 118 -0.71 -13.11 0.38
N PRO A 119 -0.03 -12.89 1.51
CA PRO A 119 -0.52 -11.99 2.53
C PRO A 119 -0.67 -10.56 2.01
N VAL A 120 -1.74 -9.89 2.43
CA VAL A 120 -2.04 -8.50 2.07
C VAL A 120 -1.96 -7.65 3.32
N VAL A 121 -1.32 -6.49 3.20
CA VAL A 121 -1.13 -5.54 4.30
C VAL A 121 -1.61 -4.18 3.86
N PHE A 122 -2.54 -3.59 4.59
CA PHE A 122 -3.03 -2.25 4.32
C PHE A 122 -2.09 -1.19 4.87
N VAL A 123 -1.76 -0.20 4.05
CA VAL A 123 -1.05 1.00 4.48
C VAL A 123 -2.09 2.07 4.76
N LEU A 124 -2.21 2.47 6.03
CA LEU A 124 -3.27 3.36 6.50
C LEU A 124 -2.64 4.60 7.14
N GLU A 125 -3.04 5.78 6.69
CA GLU A 125 -2.57 7.05 7.24
C GLU A 125 -3.72 7.72 8.01
N GLY A 126 -3.42 8.41 9.09
CA GLY A 126 -4.39 9.26 9.79
C GLY A 126 -5.53 8.53 10.54
N ILE A 127 -5.39 7.22 10.82
CA ILE A 127 -6.43 6.44 11.51
C ILE A 127 -6.55 6.80 12.99
N GLU A 128 -7.78 6.96 13.45
CA GLU A 128 -8.14 7.16 14.84
C GLU A 128 -7.88 5.91 15.70
N SER A 129 -7.52 6.11 16.97
CA SER A 129 -7.18 5.03 17.91
C SER A 129 -8.31 4.02 18.09
N TYR A 130 -9.56 4.45 18.02
CA TYR A 130 -10.73 3.58 18.09
C TYR A 130 -10.78 2.56 16.92
N ASN A 131 -10.52 3.03 15.71
CA ASN A 131 -10.49 2.18 14.53
C ASN A 131 -9.31 1.22 14.55
N LEU A 132 -8.14 1.63 15.09
CA LEU A 132 -7.00 0.74 15.30
C LEU A 132 -7.37 -0.47 16.17
N THR A 133 -8.06 -0.25 17.26
CA THR A 133 -8.52 -1.33 18.15
C THR A 133 -9.45 -2.30 17.44
N ARG A 134 -10.35 -1.80 16.60
CA ARG A 134 -11.28 -2.64 15.82
C ARG A 134 -10.54 -3.45 14.75
N LEU A 135 -9.58 -2.86 14.05
CA LEU A 135 -8.73 -3.55 13.07
C LEU A 135 -7.91 -4.66 13.71
N THR A 136 -7.30 -4.39 14.88
CA THR A 136 -6.55 -5.39 15.64
C THR A 136 -7.44 -6.56 16.06
N ARG A 137 -8.65 -6.30 16.55
CA ARG A 137 -9.63 -7.34 16.90
C ARG A 137 -10.09 -8.16 15.70
N ALA A 138 -10.20 -7.53 14.54
CA ALA A 138 -10.55 -8.19 13.28
C ALA A 138 -9.37 -8.92 12.63
N MET A 139 -8.19 -8.93 13.26
CA MET A 139 -6.96 -9.56 12.75
C MET A 139 -6.58 -9.10 11.34
N VAL A 140 -6.87 -7.85 11.01
CA VAL A 140 -6.49 -7.24 9.75
C VAL A 140 -5.00 -6.92 9.76
N ASN A 141 -4.27 -7.26 8.69
CA ASN A 141 -2.88 -6.85 8.54
C ASN A 141 -2.83 -5.39 8.13
N PHE A 142 -2.18 -4.54 8.90
CA PHE A 142 -2.05 -3.11 8.56
C PHE A 142 -0.75 -2.49 9.09
N ILE A 143 -0.36 -1.41 8.44
CA ILE A 143 0.75 -0.55 8.83
C ILE A 143 0.22 0.88 8.93
N VAL A 144 0.45 1.51 10.07
CA VAL A 144 0.27 2.96 10.24
C VAL A 144 1.64 3.56 10.48
N PRO A 145 2.22 4.25 9.49
CA PRO A 145 3.56 4.83 9.62
C PRO A 145 3.71 5.69 10.88
N GLY A 146 4.79 5.49 11.62
CA GLY A 146 5.07 6.20 12.85
C GLY A 146 4.19 5.82 14.06
N LYS A 147 3.35 4.78 13.97
CA LYS A 147 2.51 4.32 15.08
C LYS A 147 2.60 2.83 15.35
N ILE A 148 2.30 2.01 14.34
CA ILE A 148 2.17 0.57 14.52
C ILE A 148 2.35 -0.19 13.20
N ILE A 149 3.02 -1.33 13.30
CA ILE A 149 3.03 -2.41 12.31
C ILE A 149 2.30 -3.58 12.95
N PHE A 150 1.20 -4.02 12.36
CA PHE A 150 0.40 -5.14 12.83
C PHE A 150 0.17 -6.10 11.67
N ILE A 151 0.95 -7.16 11.61
CA ILE A 151 0.90 -8.19 10.57
C ILE A 151 0.80 -9.56 11.24
N PRO A 152 -0.37 -9.93 11.79
CA PRO A 152 -0.56 -11.21 12.46
C PRO A 152 -0.29 -12.41 11.56
N SER A 153 -0.48 -12.31 10.26
CA SER A 153 -0.13 -13.38 9.30
C SER A 153 1.36 -13.74 9.31
N MET A 154 2.23 -12.82 9.76
CA MET A 154 3.68 -13.04 9.94
C MET A 154 4.10 -13.03 11.42
N MET A 155 3.15 -13.07 12.34
CA MET A 155 3.39 -12.94 13.79
C MET A 155 4.14 -11.64 14.17
N MET A 156 4.00 -10.60 13.36
CA MET A 156 4.70 -9.32 13.53
C MET A 156 3.75 -8.28 14.13
N VAL A 157 4.07 -7.83 15.35
CA VAL A 157 3.36 -6.75 16.03
C VAL A 157 4.39 -5.79 16.64
N LEU A 158 4.58 -4.65 16.00
CA LEU A 158 5.53 -3.63 16.43
C LEU A 158 4.75 -2.33 16.65
N ARG A 159 4.84 -1.79 17.84
CA ARG A 159 4.22 -0.53 18.23
C ARG A 159 5.31 0.46 18.59
N ASP A 160 5.30 1.62 17.95
CA ASP A 160 6.16 2.72 18.35
C ASP A 160 5.66 3.29 19.68
N ILE A 161 6.31 2.90 20.78
CA ILE A 161 6.09 3.49 22.09
C ILE A 161 6.94 4.77 22.10
N LYS A 162 6.46 5.81 21.43
CA LYS A 162 6.92 7.16 21.77
C LYS A 162 6.42 7.37 23.20
N SER A 163 7.28 7.07 24.18
CA SER A 163 7.05 7.54 25.54
C SER A 163 6.85 9.05 25.39
N ALA A 164 5.61 9.51 25.55
CA ALA A 164 5.39 10.91 25.76
C ALA A 164 6.32 11.26 26.92
N LYS A 165 7.40 12.00 26.63
CA LYS A 165 8.30 12.53 27.64
C LYS A 165 7.37 13.36 28.50
N LYS A 166 6.91 12.76 29.62
CA LYS A 166 6.08 13.44 30.58
C LYS A 166 7.04 14.51 31.08
N GLU A 167 6.85 15.74 30.66
CA GLU A 167 7.56 16.86 31.22
C GLU A 167 7.22 16.80 32.71
N ILE A 168 8.20 16.40 33.50
CA ILE A 168 8.10 16.43 34.95
C ILE A 168 7.96 17.91 35.27
N PRO A 169 6.80 18.39 35.72
CA PRO A 169 6.66 19.79 36.06
C PRO A 169 7.73 20.12 37.10
N GLU A 170 8.55 21.14 36.84
CA GLU A 170 9.61 21.61 37.73
C GLU A 170 9.07 22.03 39.12
N THR A 171 7.75 22.22 39.23
CA THR A 171 7.07 22.57 40.46
C THR A 171 6.33 21.36 41.04
N MET A 172 6.68 21.00 42.27
CA MET A 172 5.92 20.00 43.04
C MET A 172 4.44 20.46 43.20
N SER A 173 3.52 19.51 43.01
CA SER A 173 2.11 19.82 43.28
C SER A 173 1.93 20.30 44.72
N PRO A 174 0.97 21.19 45.00
CA PRO A 174 0.73 21.70 46.36
C PRO A 174 0.57 20.59 47.41
N THR A 175 -0.01 19.45 47.02
CA THR A 175 -0.19 18.27 47.88
C THR A 175 1.15 17.58 48.19
N ALA A 176 2.11 17.57 47.25
CA ALA A 176 3.43 17.00 47.51
C ALA A 176 4.30 17.90 48.41
N GLN A 177 4.06 19.22 48.39
CA GLN A 177 4.75 20.17 49.27
C GLN A 177 4.33 20.05 50.73
N LEU A 178 3.14 19.49 51.02
CA LEU A 178 2.63 19.30 52.37
C LEU A 178 3.16 18.02 53.04
N LEU A 179 3.87 17.16 52.33
CA LEU A 179 4.40 15.89 52.83
C LEU A 179 5.92 15.94 53.12
N VAL A 180 6.55 17.10 52.97
CA VAL A 180 7.93 17.39 53.37
C VAL A 180 7.92 18.30 54.56
#